data_6f96fd8cf3f72b738a7208731442e8f1
#
_entry.id   6f96fd8cf3f72b738a7208731442e8f1
#
_cell.length_a   1.000
_cell.length_b   1.000
_cell.length_c   1.000
_cell.angle_alpha   90.00
_cell.angle_beta   90.00
_cell.angle_gamma   90.00
#
_symmetry.space_group_name_H-M   'P 1'
#
loop_
_entity.id
_entity.type
_entity.pdbx_description
1 polymer ?
#
loop_
_entity_poly.entity_id
_entity_poly.type
_entity_poly.pdbx_seq_one_letter_code
_entity_poly.pdbx_strand_id
1 'polypeptide(L)'
;LSKEKYITIVGAGPAGLTAAINLANAGFETTVYEQNQNAGLRFNGDFQGLENWSDEEDTLQILNRIGIKINFLCHPYSGNDGLFYGPKLEKVKVKTSRPLFYLIERGSDPNSLDQGLRKQAEELGVNILWGKNLESVDDSKAIVGTGPKAADAIAKGMVFRTSLDDIFIGFIDDKIAPKAYAYLLVNDGKATFATCMFEDFQNEKIYYERALRAVNTVIDIDINEPEEFGGFVNFFNEPKISKDNRILYVGENAGFQDALWGFGIKYAMLSGYYAAESIIHNQNYKKLCEINLLPKLKTSLANRWLFAHLYNPGYTFILNKLKTMDDVIPALKKHYNTSMSKKLVYQIAKHWYKTRLIDKQCMHENCDCVWCRHGKHAH
;
A
#
# COMPACT_ATOMS: atom_id res chain seq x y z
N LEU A 1 0.93 25.55 -30.35
CA LEU A 1 1.36 24.92 -29.09
C LEU A 1 1.86 23.52 -29.44
N SER A 2 3.13 23.22 -29.19
CA SER A 2 3.74 21.95 -29.56
C SER A 2 3.01 20.81 -28.83
N LYS A 3 2.64 19.73 -29.50
CA LYS A 3 2.06 18.49 -28.95
C LYS A 3 2.87 17.87 -27.77
N GLU A 4 4.06 18.39 -27.51
CA GLU A 4 4.99 17.91 -26.48
C GLU A 4 4.64 18.30 -25.03
N LYS A 5 3.70 19.24 -24.80
CA LYS A 5 3.31 19.68 -23.45
C LYS A 5 2.00 19.06 -22.91
N TYR A 6 1.33 18.22 -23.68
CA TYR A 6 0.11 17.54 -23.29
C TYR A 6 0.41 16.11 -22.85
N ILE A 7 0.03 15.74 -21.62
CA ILE A 7 0.25 14.41 -21.06
C ILE A 7 -1.07 13.79 -20.62
N THR A 8 -1.32 12.59 -21.08
CA THR A 8 -2.45 11.74 -20.65
C THR A 8 -2.04 10.90 -19.45
N ILE A 9 -2.90 10.90 -18.42
CA ILE A 9 -2.75 10.05 -17.22
C ILE A 9 -3.99 9.18 -17.09
N VAL A 10 -3.81 7.88 -16.82
CA VAL A 10 -4.90 6.93 -16.61
C VAL A 10 -4.87 6.45 -15.17
N GLY A 11 -5.94 6.76 -14.44
CA GLY A 11 -6.13 6.47 -13.02
C GLY A 11 -5.85 7.66 -12.12
N ALA A 12 -6.87 8.09 -11.34
CA ALA A 12 -6.79 9.13 -10.32
C ALA A 12 -6.48 8.59 -8.91
N GLY A 13 -5.66 7.54 -8.83
CA GLY A 13 -5.09 7.06 -7.58
C GLY A 13 -3.84 7.85 -7.16
N PRO A 14 -3.24 7.54 -5.99
CA PRO A 14 -2.09 8.30 -5.45
C PRO A 14 -0.93 8.46 -6.44
N ALA A 15 -0.63 7.45 -7.25
CA ALA A 15 0.44 7.51 -8.23
C ALA A 15 0.11 8.47 -9.39
N GLY A 16 -1.09 8.35 -9.96
CA GLY A 16 -1.52 9.20 -11.10
C GLY A 16 -1.68 10.66 -10.68
N LEU A 17 -2.31 10.92 -9.53
CA LEU A 17 -2.48 12.29 -9.03
C LEU A 17 -1.13 12.93 -8.63
N THR A 18 -0.19 12.19 -8.04
CA THR A 18 1.16 12.71 -7.77
C THR A 18 1.88 13.08 -9.08
N ALA A 19 1.75 12.26 -10.12
CA ALA A 19 2.32 12.59 -11.42
C ALA A 19 1.67 13.85 -12.02
N ALA A 20 0.34 13.94 -11.96
CA ALA A 20 -0.42 15.09 -12.46
C ALA A 20 -0.02 16.40 -11.77
N ILE A 21 0.07 16.40 -10.43
CA ILE A 21 0.50 17.54 -9.61
C ILE A 21 1.89 18.03 -10.05
N ASN A 22 2.85 17.13 -10.22
CA ASN A 22 4.22 17.51 -10.58
C ASN A 22 4.32 18.01 -12.02
N LEU A 23 3.62 17.39 -12.96
CA LEU A 23 3.56 17.85 -14.35
C LEU A 23 2.89 19.22 -14.49
N ALA A 24 1.77 19.44 -13.79
CA ALA A 24 1.07 20.72 -13.78
C ALA A 24 1.95 21.83 -13.18
N ASN A 25 2.65 21.57 -12.09
CA ASN A 25 3.62 22.50 -11.48
C ASN A 25 4.76 22.86 -12.47
N ALA A 26 5.14 21.95 -13.36
CA ALA A 26 6.15 22.20 -14.39
C ALA A 26 5.58 22.83 -15.67
N GLY A 27 4.29 23.18 -15.68
CA GLY A 27 3.62 23.86 -16.79
C GLY A 27 3.20 22.93 -17.94
N PHE A 28 3.03 21.63 -17.68
CA PHE A 28 2.43 20.70 -18.63
C PHE A 28 0.91 20.73 -18.52
N GLU A 29 0.23 20.66 -19.64
CA GLU A 29 -1.20 20.44 -19.71
C GLU A 29 -1.47 18.96 -19.48
N THR A 30 -2.21 18.62 -18.42
CA THR A 30 -2.46 17.24 -18.00
C THR A 30 -3.94 16.92 -17.95
N THR A 31 -4.31 15.79 -18.54
CA THR A 31 -5.66 15.23 -18.39
C THR A 31 -5.58 13.85 -17.76
N VAL A 32 -6.32 13.67 -16.67
CA VAL A 32 -6.45 12.41 -15.94
C VAL A 32 -7.78 11.77 -16.29
N TYR A 33 -7.74 10.52 -16.75
CA TYR A 33 -8.93 9.69 -17.00
C TYR A 33 -9.13 8.75 -15.81
N GLU A 34 -10.29 8.81 -15.17
CA GLU A 34 -10.66 7.96 -14.04
C GLU A 34 -12.00 7.26 -14.33
N GLN A 35 -12.02 5.94 -14.19
CA GLN A 35 -13.22 5.13 -14.46
C GLN A 35 -14.33 5.37 -13.44
N ASN A 36 -13.99 5.71 -12.20
CA ASN A 36 -14.95 6.01 -11.15
C ASN A 36 -15.39 7.47 -11.20
N GLN A 37 -16.50 7.79 -10.49
CA GLN A 37 -17.05 9.14 -10.41
C GLN A 37 -16.30 10.05 -9.43
N ASN A 38 -15.35 9.52 -8.65
CA ASN A 38 -14.53 10.27 -7.70
C ASN A 38 -13.24 9.50 -7.39
N ALA A 39 -12.24 10.19 -6.82
CA ALA A 39 -11.04 9.57 -6.28
C ALA A 39 -11.37 8.73 -5.02
N GLY A 40 -10.70 7.61 -4.84
CA GLY A 40 -10.78 6.80 -3.63
C GLY A 40 -12.01 5.90 -3.52
N LEU A 41 -12.94 5.86 -4.48
CA LEU A 41 -14.17 5.05 -4.41
C LEU A 41 -13.94 3.53 -4.29
N ARG A 42 -12.72 3.07 -4.40
CA ARG A 42 -12.32 1.69 -4.11
C ARG A 42 -12.33 1.38 -2.59
N PHE A 43 -12.29 2.39 -1.75
CA PHE A 43 -12.10 2.30 -0.31
C PHE A 43 -13.33 2.79 0.45
N ASN A 44 -13.51 2.28 1.68
CA ASN A 44 -14.68 2.52 2.51
C ASN A 44 -14.40 3.50 3.65
N GLY A 45 -13.44 4.41 3.51
CA GLY A 45 -12.98 5.26 4.60
C GLY A 45 -12.03 4.52 5.55
N ASP A 46 -11.45 3.42 5.12
CA ASP A 46 -10.54 2.61 5.92
C ASP A 46 -9.22 3.34 6.20
N PHE A 47 -8.74 3.18 7.43
CA PHE A 47 -7.43 3.65 7.83
C PHE A 47 -6.33 2.73 7.32
N GLN A 48 -5.29 3.34 6.78
CA GLN A 48 -4.08 2.65 6.32
C GLN A 48 -2.84 3.34 6.88
N GLY A 49 -1.71 2.62 6.92
CA GLY A 49 -0.44 3.18 7.33
C GLY A 49 0.37 3.72 6.14
N LEU A 50 0.88 4.94 6.29
CA LEU A 50 1.94 5.48 5.46
C LEU A 50 3.27 5.24 6.17
N GLU A 51 4.05 4.28 5.72
CA GLU A 51 5.23 3.79 6.44
C GLU A 51 6.34 4.82 6.58
N ASN A 52 7.06 4.80 7.70
CA ASN A 52 8.11 5.77 8.05
C ASN A 52 9.40 5.14 8.59
N TRP A 53 9.70 3.89 8.23
CA TRP A 53 10.88 3.17 8.74
C TRP A 53 11.91 2.76 7.70
N SER A 54 11.56 2.72 6.40
CA SER A 54 12.45 2.18 5.38
C SER A 54 13.47 3.19 4.83
N ASP A 55 13.30 4.48 5.09
CA ASP A 55 14.14 5.58 4.64
C ASP A 55 14.87 6.28 5.80
N GLU A 56 15.95 7.02 5.48
CA GLU A 56 16.60 7.93 6.42
C GLU A 56 15.70 9.12 6.72
N GLU A 57 15.17 9.71 5.67
CA GLU A 57 14.30 10.87 5.71
C GLU A 57 12.90 10.47 6.20
N ASP A 58 12.27 11.35 6.96
CA ASP A 58 10.87 11.19 7.35
C ASP A 58 9.95 11.22 6.12
N THR A 59 8.94 10.37 6.13
CA THR A 59 8.05 10.22 4.96
C THR A 59 7.30 11.50 4.62
N LEU A 60 6.92 12.33 5.59
CA LEU A 60 6.26 13.62 5.28
C LEU A 60 7.25 14.61 4.64
N GLN A 61 8.52 14.56 5.02
CA GLN A 61 9.56 15.36 4.35
C GLN A 61 9.75 14.89 2.90
N ILE A 62 9.74 13.56 2.67
CA ILE A 62 9.76 13.00 1.31
C ILE A 62 8.56 13.50 0.51
N LEU A 63 7.33 13.45 1.06
CA LEU A 63 6.12 13.92 0.37
C LEU A 63 6.22 15.42 0.04
N ASN A 64 6.65 16.24 0.97
CA ASN A 64 6.84 17.66 0.73
C ASN A 64 7.87 17.92 -0.38
N ARG A 65 9.00 17.20 -0.38
CA ARG A 65 10.05 17.30 -1.41
C ARG A 65 9.55 16.91 -2.80
N ILE A 66 8.62 15.97 -2.91
CA ILE A 66 7.99 15.61 -4.18
C ILE A 66 6.73 16.43 -4.51
N GLY A 67 6.57 17.60 -3.89
CA GLY A 67 5.52 18.57 -4.20
C GLY A 67 4.14 18.25 -3.65
N ILE A 68 4.02 17.33 -2.69
CA ILE A 68 2.75 16.97 -2.08
C ILE A 68 2.55 17.69 -0.75
N LYS A 69 1.47 18.46 -0.66
CA LYS A 69 1.04 19.12 0.58
C LYS A 69 0.22 18.15 1.43
N ILE A 70 0.41 18.19 2.74
CA ILE A 70 -0.39 17.39 3.68
C ILE A 70 -1.67 18.17 4.01
N ASN A 71 -2.69 17.99 3.19
CA ASN A 71 -4.04 18.55 3.33
C ASN A 71 -5.11 17.47 3.54
N PHE A 72 -4.69 16.35 4.13
CA PHE A 72 -5.49 15.18 4.46
C PHE A 72 -5.13 14.68 5.86
N LEU A 73 -5.94 13.79 6.43
CA LEU A 73 -5.65 13.15 7.72
C LEU A 73 -4.29 12.45 7.67
N CYS A 74 -3.40 12.84 8.56
CA CYS A 74 -2.07 12.29 8.68
C CYS A 74 -1.64 12.28 10.16
N HIS A 75 -2.08 11.26 10.91
CA HIS A 75 -1.85 11.16 12.35
C HIS A 75 -0.62 10.29 12.64
N PRO A 76 0.39 10.79 13.38
CA PRO A 76 1.60 10.03 13.67
C PRO A 76 1.34 8.94 14.71
N TYR A 77 1.78 7.71 14.43
CA TYR A 77 1.84 6.62 15.41
C TYR A 77 3.28 6.19 15.69
N SER A 78 3.72 6.41 16.91
CA SER A 78 5.00 5.94 17.45
C SER A 78 4.83 4.56 18.10
N GLY A 79 5.94 3.85 18.36
CA GLY A 79 5.87 2.55 19.01
C GLY A 79 5.24 2.57 20.40
N ASN A 80 5.23 3.74 21.06
CA ASN A 80 4.58 3.92 22.37
C ASN A 80 3.06 4.00 22.28
N ASP A 81 2.49 4.34 21.12
CA ASP A 81 1.07 4.57 20.90
C ASP A 81 0.32 3.27 20.57
N GLY A 82 1.01 2.13 20.56
CA GLY A 82 0.42 0.87 20.16
C GLY A 82 1.03 -0.36 20.77
N LEU A 83 0.45 -1.47 20.39
CA LEU A 83 0.74 -2.79 20.91
C LEU A 83 0.91 -3.79 19.78
N PHE A 84 1.86 -4.69 19.94
CA PHE A 84 1.94 -5.88 19.10
C PHE A 84 1.64 -7.12 19.92
N TYR A 85 0.99 -8.09 19.31
CA TYR A 85 0.69 -9.39 19.90
C TYR A 85 1.25 -10.50 19.02
N GLY A 86 1.97 -11.41 19.66
CA GLY A 86 2.50 -12.61 19.02
C GLY A 86 1.53 -13.80 19.03
N PRO A 87 2.00 -14.97 18.58
CA PRO A 87 1.15 -16.17 18.40
C PRO A 87 0.46 -16.73 19.65
N LYS A 88 0.91 -16.34 20.83
CA LYS A 88 0.30 -16.70 22.11
C LYS A 88 -0.39 -15.54 22.79
N LEU A 89 -0.71 -14.50 22.03
CA LEU A 89 -1.20 -13.21 22.51
C LEU A 89 -0.24 -12.56 23.54
N GLU A 90 1.05 -12.88 23.44
CA GLU A 90 2.07 -12.20 24.22
C GLU A 90 2.22 -10.74 23.77
N LYS A 91 2.03 -9.84 24.74
CA LYS A 91 2.07 -8.39 24.51
C LYS A 91 3.50 -7.89 24.34
N VAL A 92 3.73 -7.17 23.27
CA VAL A 92 5.01 -6.54 22.94
C VAL A 92 4.81 -5.04 22.70
N LYS A 93 5.51 -4.23 23.49
CA LYS A 93 5.70 -2.80 23.19
C LYS A 93 7.05 -2.61 22.55
N VAL A 94 7.12 -1.76 21.54
CA VAL A 94 8.37 -1.36 20.90
C VAL A 94 8.61 0.13 21.15
N LYS A 95 9.85 0.55 21.19
CA LYS A 95 10.23 1.96 21.33
C LYS A 95 10.70 2.47 19.97
N THR A 96 10.38 3.71 19.66
CA THR A 96 10.76 4.36 18.39
C THR A 96 11.21 5.79 18.63
N SER A 97 12.23 6.22 17.93
CA SER A 97 12.73 7.60 17.94
C SER A 97 11.91 8.56 17.07
N ARG A 98 11.05 8.02 16.21
CA ARG A 98 10.12 8.77 15.36
C ARG A 98 8.86 7.94 15.12
N PRO A 99 7.79 8.50 14.53
CA PRO A 99 6.62 7.70 14.17
C PRO A 99 7.00 6.48 13.33
N LEU A 100 6.42 5.31 13.65
CA LEU A 100 6.53 4.10 12.82
C LEU A 100 5.85 4.32 11.48
N PHE A 101 4.67 4.90 11.52
CA PHE A 101 3.88 5.22 10.35
C PHE A 101 2.97 6.42 10.66
N TYR A 102 2.46 7.03 9.61
CA TYR A 102 1.37 7.97 9.71
C TYR A 102 0.08 7.26 9.32
N LEU A 103 -0.93 7.31 10.19
CA LEU A 103 -2.27 6.86 9.85
C LEU A 103 -2.87 7.86 8.87
N ILE A 104 -3.40 7.34 7.79
CA ILE A 104 -4.13 8.10 6.78
C ILE A 104 -5.47 7.42 6.52
N GLU A 105 -6.45 8.20 6.13
CA GLU A 105 -7.72 7.68 5.65
C GLU A 105 -7.72 7.55 4.13
N ARG A 106 -8.33 6.47 3.61
CA ARG A 106 -8.54 6.24 2.19
C ARG A 106 -10.02 6.36 1.86
N GLY A 107 -10.35 6.85 0.69
CA GLY A 107 -11.75 6.90 0.27
C GLY A 107 -12.22 8.28 -0.21
N SER A 108 -13.54 8.47 -0.16
CA SER A 108 -14.21 9.68 -0.64
C SER A 108 -14.44 10.75 0.45
N ASP A 109 -14.04 10.50 1.69
CA ASP A 109 -14.11 11.48 2.77
C ASP A 109 -13.22 12.69 2.43
N PRO A 110 -13.71 13.94 2.67
CA PRO A 110 -12.94 15.15 2.38
C PRO A 110 -11.53 15.21 3.00
N ASN A 111 -11.31 14.52 4.12
CA ASN A 111 -10.03 14.45 4.81
C ASN A 111 -9.16 13.26 4.37
N SER A 112 -9.62 12.44 3.44
CA SER A 112 -8.85 11.30 2.95
C SER A 112 -7.65 11.74 2.10
N LEU A 113 -6.63 10.88 2.03
CA LEU A 113 -5.48 11.06 1.12
C LEU A 113 -5.94 11.26 -0.32
N ASP A 114 -6.92 10.48 -0.76
CA ASP A 114 -7.40 10.49 -2.14
C ASP A 114 -8.03 11.84 -2.50
N GLN A 115 -8.84 12.41 -1.61
CA GLN A 115 -9.44 13.72 -1.82
C GLN A 115 -8.43 14.86 -1.65
N GLY A 116 -7.48 14.74 -0.74
CA GLY A 116 -6.40 15.71 -0.58
C GLY A 116 -5.54 15.84 -1.85
N LEU A 117 -5.15 14.72 -2.45
CA LEU A 117 -4.40 14.72 -3.71
C LEU A 117 -5.25 15.23 -4.88
N ARG A 118 -6.51 14.81 -4.97
CA ARG A 118 -7.45 15.31 -5.96
C ARG A 118 -7.54 16.83 -5.91
N LYS A 119 -7.82 17.41 -4.74
CA LYS A 119 -7.92 18.85 -4.54
C LYS A 119 -6.66 19.60 -4.98
N GLN A 120 -5.48 19.10 -4.62
CA GLN A 120 -4.21 19.70 -5.06
C GLN A 120 -4.07 19.69 -6.60
N ALA A 121 -4.43 18.58 -7.26
CA ALA A 121 -4.38 18.48 -8.71
C ALA A 121 -5.35 19.48 -9.38
N GLU A 122 -6.59 19.56 -8.89
CA GLU A 122 -7.62 20.49 -9.39
C GLU A 122 -7.21 21.96 -9.19
N GLU A 123 -6.62 22.32 -8.05
CA GLU A 123 -6.09 23.67 -7.76
C GLU A 123 -4.96 24.09 -8.72
N LEU A 124 -4.23 23.13 -9.28
CA LEU A 124 -3.18 23.34 -10.29
C LEU A 124 -3.71 23.32 -11.73
N GLY A 125 -5.02 23.21 -11.92
CA GLY A 125 -5.65 23.22 -13.23
C GLY A 125 -5.58 21.89 -13.98
N VAL A 126 -5.31 20.78 -13.29
CA VAL A 126 -5.38 19.43 -13.89
C VAL A 126 -6.81 19.14 -14.28
N ASN A 127 -7.04 18.74 -15.51
CA ASN A 127 -8.34 18.31 -15.99
C ASN A 127 -8.56 16.84 -15.64
N ILE A 128 -9.54 16.53 -14.75
CA ILE A 128 -9.88 15.16 -14.36
C ILE A 128 -11.22 14.78 -14.97
N LEU A 129 -11.21 13.76 -15.83
CA LEU A 129 -12.39 13.23 -16.50
C LEU A 129 -12.90 11.99 -15.74
N TRP A 130 -13.90 12.22 -14.91
CA TRP A 130 -14.54 11.19 -14.09
C TRP A 130 -15.49 10.31 -14.90
N GLY A 131 -15.63 9.04 -14.51
CA GLY A 131 -16.47 8.05 -15.20
C GLY A 131 -15.96 7.70 -16.60
N LYS A 132 -14.69 7.95 -16.89
CA LYS A 132 -14.07 7.71 -18.21
C LYS A 132 -13.00 6.63 -18.10
N ASN A 133 -13.28 5.48 -18.69
CA ASN A 133 -12.28 4.42 -18.86
C ASN A 133 -11.55 4.62 -20.18
N LEU A 134 -10.22 4.72 -20.12
CA LEU A 134 -9.36 4.77 -21.30
C LEU A 134 -8.68 3.42 -21.48
N GLU A 135 -9.17 2.60 -22.41
CA GLU A 135 -8.69 1.23 -22.65
C GLU A 135 -7.33 1.19 -23.35
N SER A 136 -7.07 2.17 -24.21
CA SER A 136 -5.80 2.29 -24.93
C SER A 136 -5.35 3.73 -24.99
N VAL A 137 -4.05 3.93 -24.93
CA VAL A 137 -3.42 5.24 -25.15
C VAL A 137 -2.78 5.22 -26.53
N ASP A 138 -3.14 6.21 -27.33
CA ASP A 138 -2.55 6.41 -28.65
C ASP A 138 -1.05 6.72 -28.56
N ASP A 139 -0.37 6.99 -29.68
CA ASP A 139 1.09 7.16 -29.79
C ASP A 139 1.71 8.33 -28.97
N SER A 140 0.95 9.01 -28.13
CA SER A 140 1.41 10.06 -27.23
C SER A 140 2.05 9.50 -25.95
N LYS A 141 2.88 10.30 -25.27
CA LYS A 141 3.41 9.96 -23.93
C LYS A 141 2.25 9.89 -22.92
N ALA A 142 2.21 8.81 -22.13
CA ALA A 142 1.18 8.62 -21.13
C ALA A 142 1.71 7.96 -19.85
N ILE A 143 1.02 8.23 -18.75
CA ILE A 143 1.26 7.59 -17.44
C ILE A 143 0.05 6.74 -17.10
N VAL A 144 0.27 5.47 -16.72
CA VAL A 144 -0.79 4.51 -16.44
C VAL A 144 -0.67 3.95 -15.02
N GLY A 145 -1.66 4.27 -14.18
CA GLY A 145 -1.74 3.89 -12.78
C GLY A 145 -3.12 3.33 -12.39
N THR A 146 -3.59 2.29 -13.06
CA THR A 146 -4.95 1.72 -12.93
C THR A 146 -5.17 0.79 -11.73
N GLY A 147 -4.23 0.75 -10.77
CA GLY A 147 -4.33 -0.12 -9.58
C GLY A 147 -3.97 -1.59 -9.84
N PRO A 148 -4.28 -2.49 -8.88
CA PRO A 148 -3.84 -3.89 -8.95
C PRO A 148 -4.60 -4.68 -10.01
N LYS A 149 -3.91 -5.70 -10.58
CA LYS A 149 -4.45 -6.61 -11.60
C LYS A 149 -4.50 -8.08 -11.16
N ALA A 150 -3.91 -8.39 -10.01
CA ALA A 150 -3.87 -9.72 -9.44
C ALA A 150 -3.93 -9.63 -7.90
N ALA A 151 -4.32 -10.71 -7.25
CA ALA A 151 -4.31 -10.82 -5.80
C ALA A 151 -3.09 -11.65 -5.35
N ASP A 152 -2.03 -10.98 -4.94
CA ASP A 152 -0.84 -11.61 -4.35
C ASP A 152 -0.95 -11.66 -2.82
N ALA A 153 -1.75 -10.77 -2.25
CA ALA A 153 -2.26 -10.80 -0.89
C ALA A 153 -3.66 -10.20 -0.85
N ILE A 154 -4.43 -10.59 0.16
CA ILE A 154 -5.77 -10.06 0.41
C ILE A 154 -5.88 -9.50 1.81
N ALA A 155 -6.84 -8.60 2.01
CA ALA A 155 -7.29 -8.15 3.31
C ALA A 155 -8.81 -8.29 3.40
N LYS A 156 -9.31 -8.75 4.56
CA LYS A 156 -10.73 -8.68 4.93
C LYS A 156 -10.83 -7.89 6.22
N GLY A 157 -11.72 -6.90 6.24
CA GLY A 157 -11.80 -5.98 7.37
C GLY A 157 -13.16 -5.33 7.51
N MET A 158 -13.24 -4.41 8.46
CA MET A 158 -14.38 -3.52 8.66
C MET A 158 -13.90 -2.15 9.15
N VAL A 159 -14.68 -1.14 8.80
CA VAL A 159 -14.65 0.21 9.38
C VAL A 159 -15.83 0.33 10.33
N PHE A 160 -15.66 0.97 11.49
CA PHE A 160 -16.72 1.12 12.49
C PHE A 160 -16.46 2.31 13.40
N ARG A 161 -17.48 2.70 14.19
CA ARG A 161 -17.36 3.68 15.27
C ARG A 161 -17.08 2.97 16.60
N THR A 162 -16.26 3.60 17.45
CA THR A 162 -15.86 3.05 18.75
C THR A 162 -15.60 4.16 19.76
N SER A 163 -15.72 3.85 21.03
CA SER A 163 -15.35 4.72 22.15
C SER A 163 -13.89 4.58 22.60
N LEU A 164 -13.13 3.71 21.95
CA LEU A 164 -11.71 3.52 22.26
C LEU A 164 -10.90 4.79 21.99
N ASP A 165 -9.93 5.02 22.87
CA ASP A 165 -8.87 6.01 22.65
C ASP A 165 -8.04 5.67 21.41
N ASP A 166 -7.36 6.68 20.84
CA ASP A 166 -6.46 6.51 19.71
C ASP A 166 -5.38 5.48 20.03
N ILE A 167 -5.35 4.41 19.24
CA ILE A 167 -4.40 3.29 19.42
C ILE A 167 -4.19 2.55 18.11
N PHE A 168 -3.01 1.94 17.94
CA PHE A 168 -2.85 0.86 16.97
C PHE A 168 -2.51 -0.46 17.65
N ILE A 169 -3.07 -1.55 17.15
CA ILE A 169 -2.78 -2.91 17.60
C ILE A 169 -2.44 -3.77 16.38
N GLY A 170 -1.29 -4.44 16.44
CA GLY A 170 -0.85 -5.38 15.41
C GLY A 170 -0.78 -6.80 15.95
N PHE A 171 -1.23 -7.78 15.18
CA PHE A 171 -1.15 -9.21 15.51
C PHE A 171 -0.32 -9.94 14.47
N ILE A 172 0.64 -10.73 14.90
CA ILE A 172 1.47 -11.55 14.01
C ILE A 172 1.33 -13.01 14.46
N ASP A 173 0.44 -13.74 13.80
CA ASP A 173 0.16 -15.16 14.03
C ASP A 173 -0.43 -15.81 12.77
N ASP A 174 0.22 -16.87 12.28
CA ASP A 174 -0.27 -17.64 11.11
C ASP A 174 -1.67 -18.24 11.30
N LYS A 175 -2.16 -18.36 12.54
CA LYS A 175 -3.50 -18.87 12.84
C LYS A 175 -4.62 -17.86 12.58
N ILE A 176 -4.29 -16.57 12.52
CA ILE A 176 -5.24 -15.48 12.33
C ILE A 176 -4.95 -14.65 11.08
N ALA A 177 -3.72 -14.70 10.58
CA ALA A 177 -3.26 -13.95 9.43
C ALA A 177 -2.12 -14.71 8.72
N PRO A 178 -2.43 -15.67 7.84
CA PRO A 178 -1.43 -16.55 7.24
C PRO A 178 -0.33 -15.77 6.51
N LYS A 179 0.91 -15.90 7.01
CA LYS A 179 2.12 -15.23 6.54
C LYS A 179 2.05 -13.70 6.52
N ALA A 180 1.11 -13.11 7.28
CA ALA A 180 0.86 -11.67 7.31
C ALA A 180 0.63 -11.18 8.75
N TYR A 181 -0.36 -10.32 8.90
CA TYR A 181 -0.72 -9.71 10.18
C TYR A 181 -2.20 -9.29 10.16
N ALA A 182 -2.79 -9.21 11.35
CA ALA A 182 -4.04 -8.48 11.53
C ALA A 182 -3.76 -7.18 12.28
N TYR A 183 -4.63 -6.18 12.12
CA TYR A 183 -4.46 -4.88 12.77
C TYR A 183 -5.79 -4.24 13.17
N LEU A 184 -5.71 -3.44 14.21
CA LEU A 184 -6.74 -2.47 14.61
C LEU A 184 -6.08 -1.10 14.64
N LEU A 185 -6.66 -0.14 13.94
CA LEU A 185 -6.26 1.26 13.92
C LEU A 185 -7.44 2.09 14.40
N VAL A 186 -7.26 2.90 15.44
CA VAL A 186 -8.31 3.76 16.00
C VAL A 186 -7.81 5.19 15.99
N ASN A 187 -8.61 6.10 15.48
CA ASN A 187 -8.36 7.54 15.55
C ASN A 187 -9.68 8.31 15.56
N ASP A 188 -9.83 9.21 16.53
CA ASP A 188 -10.98 10.11 16.67
C ASP A 188 -12.33 9.38 16.60
N GLY A 189 -12.49 8.32 17.40
CA GLY A 189 -13.74 7.55 17.49
C GLY A 189 -14.10 6.72 16.26
N LYS A 190 -13.19 6.60 15.28
CA LYS A 190 -13.32 5.74 14.12
C LYS A 190 -12.24 4.68 14.16
N ALA A 191 -12.59 3.46 13.74
CA ALA A 191 -11.67 2.35 13.71
C ALA A 191 -11.67 1.61 12.38
N THR A 192 -10.52 1.04 12.05
CA THR A 192 -10.38 0.05 11.00
C THR A 192 -9.74 -1.19 11.58
N PHE A 193 -10.44 -2.32 11.49
CA PHE A 193 -9.91 -3.64 11.79
C PHE A 193 -9.78 -4.43 10.50
N ALA A 194 -8.63 -5.10 10.29
CA ALA A 194 -8.48 -6.02 9.17
C ALA A 194 -7.51 -7.16 9.47
N THR A 195 -7.72 -8.29 8.81
CA THR A 195 -6.76 -9.38 8.69
C THR A 195 -6.23 -9.46 7.26
N CYS A 196 -4.91 -9.50 7.13
CA CYS A 196 -4.20 -9.62 5.86
C CYS A 196 -3.73 -11.07 5.69
N MET A 197 -3.69 -11.56 4.48
CA MET A 197 -3.31 -12.94 4.16
C MET A 197 -2.47 -12.97 2.89
N PHE A 198 -1.41 -13.79 2.90
CA PHE A 198 -0.56 -14.07 1.74
C PHE A 198 -0.72 -15.50 1.23
N GLU A 199 -1.46 -16.32 1.94
CA GLU A 199 -1.75 -17.72 1.62
C GLU A 199 -3.16 -18.06 2.13
N ASP A 200 -3.73 -19.16 1.62
CA ASP A 200 -4.97 -19.79 2.12
C ASP A 200 -6.21 -18.85 2.03
N PHE A 201 -6.34 -18.16 0.91
CA PHE A 201 -7.38 -17.14 0.68
C PHE A 201 -8.80 -17.69 0.80
N GLN A 202 -9.04 -18.95 0.42
CA GLN A 202 -10.35 -19.60 0.51
C GLN A 202 -10.90 -19.66 1.95
N ASN A 203 -10.04 -19.54 2.95
CA ASN A 203 -10.39 -19.55 4.36
C ASN A 203 -10.44 -18.15 4.99
N GLU A 204 -10.54 -17.08 4.18
CA GLU A 204 -10.50 -15.68 4.64
C GLU A 204 -11.47 -15.39 5.79
N LYS A 205 -12.71 -15.92 5.71
CA LYS A 205 -13.73 -15.73 6.74
C LYS A 205 -13.31 -16.33 8.08
N ILE A 206 -12.70 -17.51 8.04
CA ILE A 206 -12.21 -18.20 9.26
C ILE A 206 -11.09 -17.39 9.93
N TYR A 207 -10.15 -16.87 9.13
CA TYR A 207 -9.06 -16.04 9.67
C TYR A 207 -9.56 -14.70 10.20
N TYR A 208 -10.48 -14.06 9.50
CA TYR A 208 -11.13 -12.84 9.95
C TYR A 208 -11.82 -13.01 11.31
N GLU A 209 -12.63 -14.05 11.47
CA GLU A 209 -13.30 -14.34 12.74
C GLU A 209 -12.32 -14.67 13.88
N ARG A 210 -11.23 -15.40 13.59
CA ARG A 210 -10.17 -15.69 14.56
C ARG A 210 -9.45 -14.43 14.99
N ALA A 211 -9.14 -13.55 14.03
CA ALA A 211 -8.50 -12.27 14.31
C ALA A 211 -9.41 -11.37 15.16
N LEU A 212 -10.71 -11.30 14.85
CA LEU A 212 -11.67 -10.53 15.65
C LEU A 212 -11.79 -11.07 17.08
N ARG A 213 -11.81 -12.40 17.27
CA ARG A 213 -11.74 -13.01 18.61
C ARG A 213 -10.44 -12.66 19.35
N ALA A 214 -9.30 -12.61 18.65
CA ALA A 214 -8.04 -12.22 19.26
C ALA A 214 -8.06 -10.75 19.72
N VAL A 215 -8.63 -9.84 18.93
CA VAL A 215 -8.86 -8.44 19.32
C VAL A 215 -9.71 -8.38 20.60
N ASN A 216 -10.88 -9.02 20.61
CA ASN A 216 -11.80 -9.05 21.76
C ASN A 216 -11.19 -9.70 23.02
N THR A 217 -10.14 -10.52 22.88
CA THR A 217 -9.42 -11.09 24.02
C THR A 217 -8.48 -10.10 24.68
N VAL A 218 -7.92 -9.15 23.92
CA VAL A 218 -6.86 -8.25 24.40
C VAL A 218 -7.34 -6.85 24.71
N ILE A 219 -8.50 -6.45 24.19
CA ILE A 219 -9.13 -5.15 24.43
C ILE A 219 -10.65 -5.31 24.39
N ASP A 220 -11.34 -4.64 25.31
CA ASP A 220 -12.80 -4.53 25.27
C ASP A 220 -13.16 -3.48 24.19
N ILE A 221 -13.77 -3.94 23.10
CA ILE A 221 -14.05 -3.12 21.93
C ILE A 221 -15.55 -3.05 21.67
N ASP A 222 -16.08 -1.85 21.64
CA ASP A 222 -17.42 -1.55 21.14
C ASP A 222 -17.37 -1.34 19.62
N ILE A 223 -18.23 -2.06 18.90
CA ILE A 223 -18.32 -2.00 17.45
C ILE A 223 -19.68 -1.45 17.08
N ASN A 224 -19.70 -0.19 16.62
CA ASN A 224 -20.91 0.51 16.20
C ASN A 224 -20.86 0.80 14.71
N GLU A 225 -21.97 0.63 14.01
CA GLU A 225 -22.13 0.93 12.57
C GLU A 225 -21.03 0.24 11.70
N PRO A 226 -20.81 -1.08 11.80
CA PRO A 226 -19.77 -1.74 11.06
C PRO A 226 -20.06 -1.80 9.56
N GLU A 227 -19.06 -1.45 8.75
CA GLU A 227 -19.08 -1.60 7.30
C GLU A 227 -17.92 -2.53 6.90
N GLU A 228 -18.25 -3.73 6.40
CA GLU A 228 -17.24 -4.70 5.96
C GLU A 228 -16.63 -4.30 4.62
N PHE A 229 -15.34 -4.56 4.46
CA PHE A 229 -14.64 -4.41 3.20
C PHE A 229 -13.72 -5.58 2.89
N GLY A 230 -13.35 -5.69 1.62
CA GLY A 230 -12.30 -6.59 1.15
C GLY A 230 -11.35 -5.85 0.21
N GLY A 231 -10.09 -6.20 0.27
CA GLY A 231 -9.05 -5.61 -0.56
C GLY A 231 -8.05 -6.66 -1.04
N PHE A 232 -7.40 -6.38 -2.16
CA PHE A 232 -6.30 -7.21 -2.65
C PHE A 232 -5.19 -6.32 -3.19
N VAL A 233 -3.97 -6.83 -3.18
CA VAL A 233 -2.75 -6.15 -3.62
C VAL A 233 -1.92 -7.06 -4.50
N ASN A 234 -1.10 -6.45 -5.38
CA ASN A 234 -0.31 -7.17 -6.35
C ASN A 234 1.12 -6.63 -6.40
N PHE A 235 2.11 -7.49 -6.14
CA PHE A 235 3.52 -7.10 -6.06
C PHE A 235 4.54 -8.22 -6.36
N PHE A 236 4.10 -9.44 -6.66
CA PHE A 236 5.05 -10.55 -6.90
C PHE A 236 5.60 -10.57 -8.33
N ASN A 237 4.95 -9.90 -9.27
CA ASN A 237 5.43 -9.80 -10.62
C ASN A 237 6.63 -8.84 -10.73
N GLU A 238 7.50 -9.05 -11.72
CA GLU A 238 8.49 -8.03 -12.05
C GLU A 238 7.79 -6.73 -12.43
N PRO A 239 8.24 -5.59 -11.89
CA PRO A 239 7.65 -4.31 -12.20
C PRO A 239 7.63 -4.03 -13.71
N LYS A 240 6.43 -3.83 -14.24
CA LYS A 240 6.24 -3.37 -15.62
C LYS A 240 6.39 -1.85 -15.62
N ILE A 241 7.58 -1.35 -15.96
CA ILE A 241 7.93 0.07 -15.80
C ILE A 241 7.51 0.91 -17.01
N SER A 242 7.80 0.44 -18.22
CA SER A 242 7.43 1.18 -19.42
C SER A 242 7.23 0.28 -20.63
N LYS A 243 6.44 0.77 -21.61
CA LYS A 243 6.34 0.22 -22.94
C LYS A 243 6.88 1.26 -23.93
N ASP A 244 7.93 0.90 -24.65
CA ASP A 244 8.55 1.72 -25.71
C ASP A 244 8.93 3.15 -25.26
N ASN A 245 9.23 3.36 -23.95
CA ASN A 245 9.50 4.65 -23.32
C ASN A 245 8.40 5.72 -23.56
N ARG A 246 7.24 5.34 -24.07
CA ARG A 246 6.09 6.22 -24.30
C ARG A 246 5.02 6.04 -23.23
N ILE A 247 4.72 4.81 -22.85
CA ILE A 247 3.76 4.52 -21.77
C ILE A 247 4.55 4.18 -20.51
N LEU A 248 4.37 4.98 -19.47
CA LEU A 248 5.01 4.83 -18.16
C LEU A 248 4.00 4.24 -17.18
N TYR A 249 4.31 3.08 -16.60
CA TYR A 249 3.45 2.44 -15.60
C TYR A 249 3.86 2.85 -14.20
N VAL A 250 2.88 3.22 -13.37
CA VAL A 250 3.10 3.73 -12.01
C VAL A 250 2.24 3.01 -10.98
N GLY A 251 2.62 3.09 -9.71
CA GLY A 251 1.89 2.54 -8.58
C GLY A 251 1.78 1.02 -8.64
N GLU A 252 0.70 0.53 -8.08
CA GLU A 252 0.43 -0.90 -7.94
C GLU A 252 0.25 -1.61 -9.30
N ASN A 253 -0.26 -0.91 -10.31
CA ASN A 253 -0.33 -1.43 -11.68
C ASN A 253 1.05 -1.82 -12.24
N ALA A 254 2.09 -1.13 -11.82
CA ALA A 254 3.47 -1.42 -12.20
C ALA A 254 4.17 -2.40 -11.24
N GLY A 255 3.55 -2.79 -10.12
CA GLY A 255 4.15 -3.62 -9.08
C GLY A 255 5.00 -2.83 -8.09
N PHE A 256 4.83 -1.51 -7.99
CA PHE A 256 5.53 -0.67 -7.00
C PHE A 256 4.83 -0.72 -5.66
N GLN A 257 5.07 -1.81 -4.91
CA GLN A 257 4.54 -2.04 -3.58
C GLN A 257 5.51 -2.83 -2.71
N ASP A 258 5.54 -2.53 -1.41
CA ASP A 258 6.30 -3.32 -0.45
C ASP A 258 5.71 -4.72 -0.29
N ALA A 259 6.49 -5.74 -0.62
CA ALA A 259 6.04 -7.12 -0.53
C ALA A 259 6.07 -7.67 0.90
N LEU A 260 6.84 -7.08 1.82
CA LEU A 260 6.96 -7.59 3.19
C LEU A 260 5.70 -7.37 4.01
N TRP A 261 5.19 -6.14 4.00
CA TRP A 261 4.04 -5.72 4.82
C TRP A 261 2.86 -5.17 4.02
N GLY A 262 3.00 -5.04 2.68
CA GLY A 262 1.93 -4.52 1.84
C GLY A 262 1.78 -2.99 1.82
N PHE A 263 2.75 -2.23 2.36
CA PHE A 263 2.73 -0.77 2.33
C PHE A 263 3.10 -0.24 0.94
N GLY A 264 2.11 0.28 0.21
CA GLY A 264 2.29 0.67 -1.19
C GLY A 264 2.20 2.17 -1.48
N ILE A 265 1.60 2.95 -0.58
CA ILE A 265 1.19 4.34 -0.85
C ILE A 265 2.40 5.23 -1.16
N LYS A 266 3.45 5.19 -0.35
CA LYS A 266 4.68 5.93 -0.59
C LYS A 266 5.33 5.56 -1.93
N TYR A 267 5.43 4.26 -2.23
CA TYR A 267 5.99 3.80 -3.50
C TYR A 267 5.13 4.18 -4.70
N ALA A 268 3.80 4.17 -4.56
CA ALA A 268 2.89 4.64 -5.59
C ALA A 268 3.14 6.12 -5.89
N MET A 269 3.19 6.98 -4.87
CA MET A 269 3.44 8.41 -5.03
C MET A 269 4.83 8.69 -5.60
N LEU A 270 5.88 8.03 -5.10
CA LEU A 270 7.23 8.16 -5.62
C LEU A 270 7.35 7.72 -7.08
N SER A 271 6.66 6.64 -7.48
CA SER A 271 6.67 6.21 -8.88
C SER A 271 6.00 7.23 -9.81
N GLY A 272 4.89 7.84 -9.35
CA GLY A 272 4.24 8.95 -10.07
C GLY A 272 5.14 10.16 -10.20
N TYR A 273 5.82 10.54 -9.13
CA TYR A 273 6.83 11.61 -9.14
C TYR A 273 7.96 11.33 -10.14
N TYR A 274 8.58 10.14 -10.10
CA TYR A 274 9.66 9.81 -11.05
C TYR A 274 9.18 9.71 -12.49
N ALA A 275 7.93 9.33 -12.73
CA ALA A 275 7.34 9.38 -14.05
C ALA A 275 7.23 10.82 -14.56
N ALA A 276 6.74 11.75 -13.73
CA ALA A 276 6.71 13.18 -14.03
C ALA A 276 8.11 13.75 -14.28
N GLU A 277 9.06 13.50 -13.36
CA GLU A 277 10.46 13.93 -13.49
C GLU A 277 11.11 13.46 -14.80
N SER A 278 10.82 12.22 -15.20
CA SER A 278 11.36 11.68 -16.44
C SER A 278 10.84 12.43 -17.69
N ILE A 279 9.62 12.93 -17.63
CA ILE A 279 9.00 13.72 -18.71
C ILE A 279 9.54 15.16 -18.67
N ILE A 280 9.54 15.79 -17.50
CA ILE A 280 9.97 17.19 -17.29
C ILE A 280 11.43 17.39 -17.73
N HIS A 281 12.29 16.45 -17.33
CA HIS A 281 13.74 16.56 -17.55
C HIS A 281 14.25 15.68 -18.71
N ASN A 282 13.35 15.07 -19.49
CA ASN A 282 13.69 14.14 -20.58
C ASN A 282 14.65 13.01 -20.15
N GLN A 283 14.39 12.42 -18.96
CA GLN A 283 15.19 11.36 -18.40
C GLN A 283 14.59 9.99 -18.66
N ASN A 284 15.37 8.94 -18.51
CA ASN A 284 14.90 7.56 -18.63
C ASN A 284 14.18 7.12 -17.34
N TYR A 285 12.86 6.99 -17.38
CA TYR A 285 12.03 6.58 -16.24
C TYR A 285 12.46 5.24 -15.63
N LYS A 286 12.76 4.25 -16.49
CA LYS A 286 13.21 2.93 -16.04
C LYS A 286 14.47 3.05 -15.19
N LYS A 287 15.44 3.86 -15.64
CA LYS A 287 16.68 4.11 -14.88
C LYS A 287 16.41 4.82 -13.55
N LEU A 288 15.49 5.79 -13.51
CA LEU A 288 15.08 6.42 -12.24
C LEU A 288 14.49 5.39 -11.27
N CYS A 289 13.61 4.50 -11.72
CA CYS A 289 13.05 3.44 -10.91
C CYS A 289 14.12 2.42 -10.44
N GLU A 290 15.05 2.04 -11.33
CA GLU A 290 16.14 1.11 -11.02
C GLU A 290 17.05 1.62 -9.91
N ILE A 291 17.26 2.92 -9.83
CA ILE A 291 18.12 3.55 -8.81
C ILE A 291 17.34 3.77 -7.51
N ASN A 292 16.12 4.31 -7.59
CA ASN A 292 15.44 4.87 -6.41
C ASN A 292 14.40 3.95 -5.78
N LEU A 293 13.77 3.04 -6.54
CA LEU A 293 12.66 2.21 -6.05
C LEU A 293 13.00 0.72 -6.00
N LEU A 294 13.52 0.16 -7.10
CA LEU A 294 13.71 -1.28 -7.22
C LEU A 294 14.64 -1.91 -6.19
N PRO A 295 15.72 -1.26 -5.68
CA PRO A 295 16.57 -1.87 -4.68
C PRO A 295 15.82 -2.23 -3.40
N LYS A 296 14.94 -1.34 -2.91
CA LYS A 296 14.11 -1.59 -1.72
C LYS A 296 13.02 -2.61 -1.98
N LEU A 297 12.34 -2.53 -3.12
CA LEU A 297 11.28 -3.48 -3.48
C LEU A 297 11.81 -4.91 -3.65
N LYS A 298 12.99 -5.09 -4.27
CA LYS A 298 13.66 -6.38 -4.36
C LYS A 298 14.07 -6.90 -2.99
N THR A 299 14.55 -6.02 -2.12
CA THR A 299 14.91 -6.36 -0.74
C THR A 299 13.66 -6.74 0.06
N SER A 300 12.56 -6.03 -0.11
CA SER A 300 11.28 -6.32 0.54
C SER A 300 10.74 -7.71 0.13
N LEU A 301 10.83 -8.07 -1.16
CA LEU A 301 10.44 -9.41 -1.62
C LEU A 301 11.34 -10.52 -1.04
N ALA A 302 12.65 -10.28 -0.93
CA ALA A 302 13.55 -11.20 -0.24
C ALA A 302 13.17 -11.37 1.25
N ASN A 303 12.88 -10.25 1.93
CA ASN A 303 12.42 -10.27 3.31
C ASN A 303 11.07 -10.99 3.46
N ARG A 304 10.14 -10.80 2.51
CA ARG A 304 8.87 -11.52 2.48
C ARG A 304 9.06 -13.03 2.44
N TRP A 305 9.96 -13.48 1.57
CA TRP A 305 10.27 -14.91 1.47
C TRP A 305 10.84 -15.45 2.78
N LEU A 306 11.81 -14.77 3.37
CA LEU A 306 12.36 -15.13 4.68
C LEU A 306 11.29 -15.16 5.76
N PHE A 307 10.48 -14.11 5.87
CA PHE A 307 9.41 -14.00 6.87
C PHE A 307 8.40 -15.14 6.74
N ALA A 308 7.98 -15.49 5.53
CA ALA A 308 7.02 -16.57 5.29
C ALA A 308 7.52 -17.95 5.77
N HIS A 309 8.85 -18.14 5.87
CA HIS A 309 9.46 -19.40 6.33
C HIS A 309 9.80 -19.40 7.84
N LEU A 310 9.54 -18.32 8.57
CA LEU A 310 9.81 -18.25 10.01
C LEU A 310 8.74 -18.95 10.84
N TYR A 311 7.49 -18.94 10.38
CA TYR A 311 6.33 -19.43 11.10
C TYR A 311 6.22 -18.81 12.53
N ASN A 312 5.23 -19.23 13.29
CA ASN A 312 4.96 -18.70 14.64
C ASN A 312 6.16 -18.67 15.61
N PRO A 313 7.01 -19.71 15.67
CA PRO A 313 8.21 -19.64 16.53
C PRO A 313 9.18 -18.52 16.17
N GLY A 314 9.38 -18.30 14.86
CA GLY A 314 10.24 -17.23 14.38
C GLY A 314 9.62 -15.83 14.61
N TYR A 315 8.30 -15.70 14.50
CA TYR A 315 7.61 -14.44 14.83
C TYR A 315 7.76 -14.09 16.31
N THR A 316 7.57 -15.06 17.21
CA THR A 316 7.82 -14.87 18.64
C THR A 316 9.28 -14.45 18.90
N PHE A 317 10.25 -15.07 18.25
CA PHE A 317 11.66 -14.68 18.38
C PHE A 317 11.91 -13.24 17.93
N ILE A 318 11.38 -12.82 16.78
CA ILE A 318 11.52 -11.44 16.28
C ILE A 318 10.88 -10.45 17.23
N LEU A 319 9.65 -10.69 17.65
CA LEU A 319 8.92 -9.80 18.57
C LEU A 319 9.66 -9.65 19.90
N ASN A 320 10.17 -10.74 20.48
CA ASN A 320 10.97 -10.67 21.69
C ASN A 320 12.26 -9.87 21.51
N LYS A 321 12.90 -9.97 20.34
CA LYS A 321 14.08 -9.16 20.02
C LYS A 321 13.73 -7.67 19.89
N LEU A 322 12.65 -7.33 19.19
CA LEU A 322 12.19 -5.94 19.05
C LEU A 322 11.85 -5.31 20.39
N LYS A 323 11.22 -6.08 21.29
CA LYS A 323 10.87 -5.63 22.66
C LYS A 323 12.07 -5.17 23.48
N THR A 324 13.26 -5.72 23.24
CA THR A 324 14.49 -5.40 23.99
C THR A 324 15.28 -4.23 23.40
N MET A 325 14.87 -3.68 22.28
CA MET A 325 15.56 -2.55 21.63
C MET A 325 15.10 -1.23 22.24
N ASP A 326 16.03 -0.30 22.42
CA ASP A 326 15.72 1.07 22.82
C ASP A 326 15.13 1.91 21.68
N ASP A 327 15.42 1.54 20.42
CA ASP A 327 14.81 2.09 19.21
C ASP A 327 14.80 1.02 18.12
N VAL A 328 13.62 0.72 17.57
CA VAL A 328 13.50 -0.30 16.50
C VAL A 328 13.72 0.30 15.11
N ILE A 329 13.65 1.62 14.93
CA ILE A 329 13.79 2.29 13.61
C ILE A 329 15.09 1.90 12.90
N PRO A 330 16.28 1.96 13.54
CA PRO A 330 17.53 1.55 12.88
C PRO A 330 17.52 0.09 12.41
N ALA A 331 16.92 -0.81 13.22
CA ALA A 331 16.81 -2.22 12.87
C ALA A 331 15.87 -2.45 11.69
N LEU A 332 14.68 -1.82 11.69
CA LEU A 332 13.72 -1.89 10.59
C LEU A 332 14.33 -1.35 9.30
N LYS A 333 14.95 -0.17 9.35
CA LYS A 333 15.64 0.43 8.21
C LYS A 333 16.74 -0.49 7.65
N LYS A 334 17.56 -1.09 8.51
CA LYS A 334 18.58 -2.07 8.09
C LYS A 334 18.00 -3.24 7.31
N HIS A 335 16.78 -3.67 7.65
CA HIS A 335 16.09 -4.73 6.90
C HIS A 335 15.74 -4.33 5.46
N TYR A 336 15.58 -3.05 5.15
CA TYR A 336 15.36 -2.53 3.80
C TYR A 336 16.64 -2.18 3.05
N ASN A 337 17.80 -2.23 3.70
CA ASN A 337 19.08 -2.03 3.04
C ASN A 337 19.46 -3.24 2.19
N THR A 338 19.89 -2.97 0.96
CA THR A 338 20.33 -4.01 0.03
C THR A 338 21.66 -4.61 0.48
N SER A 339 21.77 -5.95 0.43
CA SER A 339 23.02 -6.69 0.69
C SER A 339 23.21 -7.81 -0.33
N MET A 340 24.42 -8.36 -0.44
CA MET A 340 24.68 -9.48 -1.36
C MET A 340 23.82 -10.70 -1.01
N SER A 341 23.66 -11.02 0.27
CA SER A 341 22.80 -12.12 0.73
C SER A 341 21.34 -11.91 0.32
N LYS A 342 20.80 -10.68 0.47
CA LYS A 342 19.43 -10.36 0.06
C LYS A 342 19.25 -10.40 -1.46
N LYS A 343 20.25 -10.03 -2.24
CA LYS A 343 20.22 -10.19 -3.70
C LYS A 343 20.10 -11.67 -4.09
N LEU A 344 20.81 -12.58 -3.40
CA LEU A 344 20.69 -14.01 -3.62
C LEU A 344 19.30 -14.53 -3.23
N VAL A 345 18.83 -14.18 -2.02
CA VAL A 345 17.48 -14.56 -1.56
C VAL A 345 16.39 -14.02 -2.49
N TYR A 346 16.55 -12.81 -3.04
CA TYR A 346 15.64 -12.25 -4.02
C TYR A 346 15.48 -13.14 -5.26
N GLN A 347 16.57 -13.74 -5.78
CA GLN A 347 16.47 -14.64 -6.95
C GLN A 347 15.62 -15.88 -6.62
N ILE A 348 15.78 -16.43 -5.40
CA ILE A 348 14.95 -17.54 -4.92
C ILE A 348 13.50 -17.10 -4.76
N ALA A 349 13.27 -15.99 -4.06
CA ALA A 349 11.94 -15.45 -3.81
C ALA A 349 11.17 -15.15 -5.11
N LYS A 350 11.82 -14.51 -6.08
CA LYS A 350 11.24 -14.21 -7.39
C LYS A 350 10.77 -15.47 -8.12
N HIS A 351 11.57 -16.54 -8.08
CA HIS A 351 11.20 -17.82 -8.69
C HIS A 351 10.05 -18.49 -7.92
N TRP A 352 10.13 -18.49 -6.58
CA TRP A 352 9.15 -19.11 -5.71
C TRP A 352 7.75 -18.49 -5.86
N TYR A 353 7.63 -17.18 -5.82
CA TYR A 353 6.34 -16.49 -5.92
C TYR A 353 5.77 -16.53 -7.34
N LYS A 354 6.58 -16.42 -8.37
CA LYS A 354 6.14 -16.52 -9.77
C LYS A 354 5.41 -17.84 -10.09
N THR A 355 5.72 -18.92 -9.40
CA THR A 355 5.09 -20.24 -9.58
C THR A 355 3.79 -20.42 -8.80
N ARG A 356 3.51 -19.55 -7.79
CA ARG A 356 2.34 -19.66 -6.90
C ARG A 356 1.16 -18.74 -7.27
N LEU A 357 1.33 -17.85 -8.22
CA LEU A 357 0.37 -16.80 -8.58
C LEU A 357 -0.93 -17.29 -9.25
N ILE A 358 -1.16 -18.60 -9.36
CA ILE A 358 -2.37 -19.15 -9.96
C ILE A 358 -3.13 -19.91 -8.87
N ASP A 359 -4.10 -19.25 -8.22
CA ASP A 359 -5.12 -20.00 -7.49
C ASP A 359 -6.03 -20.70 -8.49
N LYS A 360 -5.82 -22.02 -8.64
CA LYS A 360 -6.61 -22.88 -9.51
C LYS A 360 -7.89 -23.42 -8.85
N GLN A 361 -8.15 -23.07 -7.59
CA GLN A 361 -9.22 -23.68 -6.79
C GLN A 361 -10.54 -22.90 -6.86
N CYS A 362 -10.52 -21.62 -7.18
CA CYS A 362 -11.74 -20.88 -7.39
C CYS A 362 -12.25 -21.07 -8.83
N MET A 363 -13.44 -21.61 -8.98
CA MET A 363 -14.09 -21.79 -10.29
C MET A 363 -14.55 -20.47 -10.90
N HIS A 364 -14.46 -19.37 -10.18
CA HIS A 364 -14.69 -17.99 -10.61
C HIS A 364 -16.09 -17.67 -11.14
N GLU A 365 -17.05 -18.55 -10.91
CA GLU A 365 -18.44 -18.32 -11.28
C GLU A 365 -19.24 -17.87 -10.05
N ASN A 366 -19.84 -16.67 -10.10
CA ASN A 366 -20.69 -16.10 -9.04
C ASN A 366 -20.08 -16.15 -7.62
N CYS A 367 -18.77 -15.96 -7.48
CA CYS A 367 -18.11 -15.99 -6.20
C CYS A 367 -18.04 -14.60 -5.55
N ASP A 368 -18.17 -14.58 -4.21
CA ASP A 368 -17.98 -13.37 -3.37
C ASP A 368 -16.56 -13.27 -2.79
N CYS A 369 -15.61 -13.99 -3.38
CA CYS A 369 -14.25 -14.03 -2.86
C CYS A 369 -13.48 -12.74 -3.17
N VAL A 370 -12.72 -12.24 -2.18
CA VAL A 370 -11.94 -10.99 -2.28
C VAL A 370 -10.87 -11.04 -3.36
N TRP A 371 -10.33 -12.22 -3.66
CA TRP A 371 -9.25 -12.42 -4.65
C TRP A 371 -9.75 -12.72 -6.06
N CYS A 372 -11.03 -13.07 -6.20
CA CYS A 372 -11.62 -13.42 -7.48
C CYS A 372 -12.21 -12.17 -8.14
N ARG A 373 -11.77 -11.86 -9.34
CA ARG A 373 -12.23 -10.68 -10.09
C ARG A 373 -13.54 -10.88 -10.84
N HIS A 374 -14.21 -12.01 -10.66
CA HIS A 374 -15.47 -12.33 -11.35
C HIS A 374 -16.71 -12.04 -10.51
N GLY A 375 -16.55 -11.63 -9.24
CA GLY A 375 -17.62 -11.16 -8.37
C GLY A 375 -18.01 -9.69 -8.62
N LYS A 376 -18.94 -9.17 -7.85
CA LYS A 376 -19.50 -7.81 -7.95
C LYS A 376 -18.47 -6.67 -7.86
N HIS A 377 -17.23 -6.97 -7.48
CA HIS A 377 -16.12 -6.02 -7.34
C HIS A 377 -15.05 -6.17 -8.44
N ALA A 378 -15.34 -6.91 -9.49
CA ALA A 378 -14.42 -7.17 -10.60
C ALA A 378 -14.40 -6.06 -11.68
N HIS A 379 -15.02 -4.91 -11.41
CA HIS A 379 -15.12 -3.78 -12.34
C HIS A 379 -14.25 -2.62 -11.98
#